data_e76dd7474334a2f7aaaa11fadab046a2
#
_entry.id   e76dd7474334a2f7aaaa11fadab046a2
#
_cell.length_a   1.000
_cell.length_b   1.000
_cell.length_c   1.000
_cell.angle_alpha   90.00
_cell.angle_beta   90.00
_cell.angle_gamma   90.00
#
_symmetry.space_group_name_H-M   'P 1'
#
loop_
_entity.id
_entity.type
_entity.pdbx_description
1 polymer ?
#
loop_
_entity_poly.entity_id
_entity_poly.type
_entity_poly.pdbx_seq_one_letter_code
_entity_poly.pdbx_strand_id
1 'polypeptide(L)'
;MKEQLIQEIQRKMLPYLNNEQLLQLGDALTEALQSVSVSYEDTNPKQEERDPVEAFITAKRIEGCSEKTLKYYRKTIESMLSAIAKKASQVTTDDLRKYLTTYQTQRRSSKVTIDNIRRILSSFFSWLEDEDFILKSPVRRIHKVKTAKVVKDTYTDEALELMRDSCTTTRDLAIIDLLASSGMRVGEMVMLNREDIDFNERECVVIGKGNKERLVYFDARTKIHLQNYLNERTDANPALFVSLKAPHDRLMICLLYTSPSPRDISGS
;
A
#
# COMPACT_ATOMS: atom_id res chain seq x y z
N MET A 1 -30.36 -22.36 8.46
CA MET A 1 -29.52 -23.44 7.88
C MET A 1 -30.22 -24.13 6.71
N LYS A 2 -31.40 -24.78 6.90
CA LYS A 2 -32.16 -25.43 5.79
C LYS A 2 -32.50 -24.44 4.65
N GLU A 3 -32.99 -23.25 4.99
CA GLU A 3 -33.28 -22.19 4.02
C GLU A 3 -32.06 -21.75 3.20
N GLN A 4 -30.90 -21.68 3.83
CA GLN A 4 -29.65 -21.34 3.14
C GLN A 4 -29.23 -22.42 2.16
N LEU A 5 -29.38 -23.70 2.54
CA LEU A 5 -29.11 -24.83 1.65
C LEU A 5 -30.06 -24.83 0.44
N ILE A 6 -31.35 -24.59 0.66
CA ILE A 6 -32.35 -24.51 -0.42
C ILE A 6 -32.00 -23.37 -1.39
N GLN A 7 -31.66 -22.18 -0.86
CA GLN A 7 -31.26 -21.03 -1.68
C GLN A 7 -29.98 -21.30 -2.47
N GLU A 8 -29.04 -22.03 -1.89
CA GLU A 8 -27.80 -22.39 -2.56
C GLU A 8 -28.03 -23.37 -3.72
N ILE A 9 -28.87 -24.39 -3.50
CA ILE A 9 -29.27 -25.35 -4.56
C ILE A 9 -30.02 -24.62 -5.67
N GLN A 10 -31.00 -23.78 -5.33
CA GLN A 10 -31.74 -23.00 -6.33
C GLN A 10 -30.80 -22.10 -7.15
N ARG A 11 -29.79 -21.50 -6.51
CA ARG A 11 -28.79 -20.65 -7.19
C ARG A 11 -27.92 -21.44 -8.15
N LYS A 12 -27.51 -22.65 -7.79
CA LYS A 12 -26.73 -23.54 -8.67
C LYS A 12 -27.54 -24.04 -9.87
N MET A 13 -28.85 -24.12 -9.71
CA MET A 13 -29.78 -24.55 -10.76
C MET A 13 -30.30 -23.42 -11.65
N LEU A 14 -30.04 -22.16 -11.30
CA LEU A 14 -30.43 -20.98 -12.10
C LEU A 14 -30.06 -21.05 -13.60
N PRO A 15 -28.89 -21.59 -14.00
CA PRO A 15 -28.52 -21.70 -15.42
C PRO A 15 -29.29 -22.77 -16.18
N TYR A 16 -29.95 -23.69 -15.46
CA TYR A 16 -30.56 -24.92 -16.06
C TYR A 16 -32.08 -24.94 -15.97
N LEU A 17 -32.70 -24.14 -15.07
CA LEU A 17 -34.13 -24.15 -14.79
C LEU A 17 -34.74 -22.78 -15.03
N ASN A 18 -36.01 -22.77 -15.50
CA ASN A 18 -36.77 -21.54 -15.55
C ASN A 18 -37.35 -21.16 -14.19
N ASN A 19 -37.94 -19.96 -14.07
CA ASN A 19 -38.42 -19.42 -12.78
C ASN A 19 -39.49 -20.32 -12.13
N GLU A 20 -40.39 -20.92 -12.93
CA GLU A 20 -41.44 -21.80 -12.43
C GLU A 20 -40.86 -23.10 -11.88
N GLN A 21 -39.90 -23.71 -12.59
CA GLN A 21 -39.18 -24.88 -12.12
C GLN A 21 -38.33 -24.63 -10.88
N LEU A 22 -37.74 -23.43 -10.74
CA LEU A 22 -37.01 -23.04 -9.55
C LEU A 22 -37.90 -22.89 -8.32
N LEU A 23 -39.15 -22.40 -8.49
CA LEU A 23 -40.13 -22.36 -7.42
C LEU A 23 -40.53 -23.78 -6.99
N GLN A 24 -40.88 -24.63 -7.98
CA GLN A 24 -41.23 -26.04 -7.71
C GLN A 24 -40.08 -26.79 -7.02
N LEU A 25 -38.85 -26.55 -7.44
CA LEU A 25 -37.66 -27.12 -6.76
C LEU A 25 -37.56 -26.64 -5.32
N GLY A 26 -37.79 -25.36 -5.06
CA GLY A 26 -37.77 -24.77 -3.71
C GLY A 26 -38.83 -25.40 -2.79
N ASP A 27 -40.04 -25.59 -3.29
CA ASP A 27 -41.13 -26.21 -2.57
C ASP A 27 -40.83 -27.69 -2.25
N ALA A 28 -40.36 -28.45 -3.24
CA ALA A 28 -39.99 -29.85 -3.08
C ALA A 28 -38.83 -30.04 -2.08
N LEU A 29 -37.82 -29.15 -2.13
CA LEU A 29 -36.71 -29.19 -1.16
C LEU A 29 -37.17 -28.80 0.26
N THR A 30 -38.10 -27.87 0.37
CA THR A 30 -38.67 -27.45 1.67
C THR A 30 -39.41 -28.60 2.31
N GLU A 31 -40.25 -29.31 1.53
CA GLU A 31 -41.00 -30.48 1.96
C GLU A 31 -40.08 -31.65 2.35
N ALA A 32 -39.11 -31.98 1.47
CA ALA A 32 -38.16 -33.08 1.71
C ALA A 32 -37.27 -32.84 2.95
N LEU A 33 -36.92 -31.60 3.25
CA LEU A 33 -36.07 -31.24 4.37
C LEU A 33 -36.85 -30.98 5.66
N GLN A 34 -38.21 -31.06 5.67
CA GLN A 34 -39.01 -30.78 6.87
C GLN A 34 -38.64 -31.71 8.03
N SER A 35 -38.49 -33.00 7.78
CA SER A 35 -38.23 -34.03 8.77
C SER A 35 -36.73 -34.35 8.99
N VAL A 36 -35.83 -33.69 8.26
CA VAL A 36 -34.39 -33.95 8.30
C VAL A 36 -33.71 -32.91 9.15
N SER A 37 -32.92 -33.29 10.16
CA SER A 37 -32.01 -32.35 10.83
C SER A 37 -30.74 -32.19 9.96
N VAL A 38 -30.56 -30.99 9.39
CA VAL A 38 -29.35 -30.68 8.63
C VAL A 38 -28.33 -30.12 9.62
N SER A 39 -27.31 -30.94 9.94
CA SER A 39 -26.09 -30.49 10.59
C SER A 39 -24.97 -30.44 9.57
N TYR A 40 -24.15 -29.42 9.58
CA TYR A 40 -22.87 -29.47 8.90
C TYR A 40 -21.98 -30.43 9.69
N GLU A 41 -21.77 -31.65 9.21
CA GLU A 41 -20.52 -32.33 9.54
C GLU A 41 -19.45 -31.60 8.72
N ASP A 42 -18.48 -31.02 9.41
CA ASP A 42 -17.25 -30.53 8.80
C ASP A 42 -16.48 -31.74 8.25
N THR A 43 -16.94 -32.26 7.11
CA THR A 43 -16.24 -33.32 6.36
C THR A 43 -15.07 -32.77 5.53
N ASN A 44 -14.65 -31.54 5.78
CA ASN A 44 -13.36 -31.10 5.35
C ASN A 44 -12.30 -31.77 6.24
N PRO A 45 -11.43 -32.66 5.69
CA PRO A 45 -10.27 -33.12 6.44
C PRO A 45 -9.55 -31.86 6.90
N LYS A 46 -9.25 -31.77 8.21
CA LYS A 46 -8.54 -30.69 8.86
C LYS A 46 -7.61 -29.95 7.86
N GLN A 47 -8.14 -29.01 7.08
CA GLN A 47 -7.30 -27.93 6.62
C GLN A 47 -6.83 -27.29 7.93
N GLU A 48 -5.57 -27.53 8.29
CA GLU A 48 -4.90 -26.72 9.29
C GLU A 48 -5.44 -25.31 9.08
N GLU A 49 -5.93 -24.68 10.16
CA GLU A 49 -6.52 -23.34 10.10
C GLU A 49 -5.44 -22.39 9.57
N ARG A 50 -5.24 -22.42 8.24
CA ARG A 50 -4.30 -21.51 7.60
C ARG A 50 -4.83 -20.13 7.86
N ASP A 51 -4.06 -19.35 8.60
CA ASP A 51 -4.36 -17.95 8.78
C ASP A 51 -4.53 -17.31 7.38
N PRO A 52 -5.74 -16.88 7.01
CA PRO A 52 -5.98 -16.34 5.66
C PRO A 52 -5.16 -15.07 5.39
N VAL A 53 -4.71 -14.37 6.43
CA VAL A 53 -3.84 -13.20 6.29
C VAL A 53 -2.44 -13.64 5.88
N GLU A 54 -1.89 -14.65 6.56
CA GLU A 54 -0.56 -15.20 6.21
C GLU A 54 -0.56 -15.82 4.81
N ALA A 55 -1.60 -16.56 4.46
CA ALA A 55 -1.74 -17.15 3.13
C ALA A 55 -1.78 -16.07 2.03
N PHE A 56 -2.57 -15.02 2.23
CA PHE A 56 -2.63 -13.86 1.33
C PHE A 56 -1.27 -13.16 1.19
N ILE A 57 -0.59 -12.88 2.31
CA ILE A 57 0.73 -12.22 2.30
C ILE A 57 1.75 -13.08 1.55
N THR A 58 1.70 -14.41 1.73
CA THR A 58 2.58 -15.35 1.02
C THR A 58 2.30 -15.34 -0.48
N ALA A 59 1.03 -15.36 -0.90
CA ALA A 59 0.64 -15.25 -2.31
C ALA A 59 1.15 -13.92 -2.92
N LYS A 60 0.96 -12.79 -2.22
CA LYS A 60 1.43 -11.48 -2.69
C LYS A 60 2.96 -11.36 -2.73
N ARG A 61 3.68 -12.10 -1.89
CA ARG A 61 5.14 -12.17 -1.96
C ARG A 61 5.59 -12.90 -3.23
N ILE A 62 4.96 -14.00 -3.59
CA ILE A 62 5.23 -14.75 -4.83
C ILE A 62 4.91 -13.89 -6.06
N GLU A 63 3.87 -13.05 -6.00
CA GLU A 63 3.53 -12.08 -7.05
C GLU A 63 4.55 -10.91 -7.17
N GLY A 64 5.59 -10.88 -6.34
CA GLY A 64 6.66 -9.87 -6.42
C GLY A 64 6.38 -8.57 -5.66
N CYS A 65 5.44 -8.56 -4.73
CA CYS A 65 5.21 -7.40 -3.87
C CYS A 65 6.41 -7.15 -2.94
N SER A 66 6.83 -5.88 -2.81
CA SER A 66 7.91 -5.52 -1.89
C SER A 66 7.53 -5.76 -0.42
N GLU A 67 8.51 -6.09 0.44
CA GLU A 67 8.30 -6.30 1.87
C GLU A 67 7.63 -5.09 2.57
N LYS A 68 7.93 -3.86 2.12
CA LYS A 68 7.25 -2.65 2.60
C LYS A 68 5.76 -2.66 2.26
N THR A 69 5.38 -3.09 1.07
CA THR A 69 3.99 -3.23 0.64
C THR A 69 3.29 -4.33 1.43
N LEU A 70 3.95 -5.48 1.62
CA LEU A 70 3.41 -6.62 2.38
C LEU A 70 3.14 -6.24 3.84
N LYS A 71 4.07 -5.54 4.50
CA LYS A 71 3.88 -5.01 5.86
C LYS A 71 2.68 -4.06 5.95
N TYR A 72 2.51 -3.20 4.94
CA TYR A 72 1.38 -2.28 4.89
C TYR A 72 0.05 -3.01 4.68
N TYR A 73 0.00 -4.01 3.80
CA TYR A 73 -1.16 -4.86 3.57
C TYR A 73 -1.56 -5.59 4.85
N ARG A 74 -0.60 -6.30 5.47
CA ARG A 74 -0.81 -7.00 6.74
C ARG A 74 -1.41 -6.08 7.79
N LYS A 75 -0.74 -4.97 8.11
CA LYS A 75 -1.18 -4.02 9.13
C LYS A 75 -2.59 -3.49 8.87
N THR A 76 -2.93 -3.24 7.60
CA THR A 76 -4.26 -2.72 7.23
C THR A 76 -5.34 -3.77 7.43
N ILE A 77 -5.09 -5.02 7.02
CA ILE A 77 -6.03 -6.14 7.15
C ILE A 77 -6.23 -6.50 8.62
N GLU A 78 -5.15 -6.67 9.39
CA GLU A 78 -5.21 -6.96 10.83
C GLU A 78 -5.94 -5.86 11.61
N SER A 79 -5.68 -4.59 11.28
CA SER A 79 -6.39 -3.46 11.89
C SER A 79 -7.90 -3.51 11.62
N MET A 80 -8.30 -3.91 10.42
CA MET A 80 -9.70 -4.08 10.06
C MET A 80 -10.33 -5.27 10.81
N LEU A 81 -9.69 -6.43 10.80
CA LEU A 81 -10.20 -7.63 11.48
C LEU A 81 -10.33 -7.42 12.99
N SER A 82 -9.34 -6.77 13.62
CA SER A 82 -9.38 -6.43 15.04
C SER A 82 -10.50 -5.44 15.38
N ALA A 83 -10.75 -4.45 14.51
CA ALA A 83 -11.81 -3.46 14.73
C ALA A 83 -13.22 -4.03 14.54
N ILE A 84 -13.39 -4.98 13.63
CA ILE A 84 -14.68 -5.64 13.35
C ILE A 84 -14.91 -6.81 14.33
N ALA A 85 -13.84 -7.40 14.86
CA ALA A 85 -13.87 -8.55 15.77
C ALA A 85 -14.63 -9.77 15.20
N LYS A 86 -14.45 -10.06 13.90
CA LYS A 86 -15.03 -11.20 13.18
C LYS A 86 -13.96 -11.94 12.40
N LYS A 87 -14.17 -13.25 12.14
CA LYS A 87 -13.36 -13.98 11.16
C LYS A 87 -13.54 -13.38 9.78
N ALA A 88 -12.51 -13.41 8.92
CA ALA A 88 -12.55 -12.83 7.58
C ALA A 88 -13.74 -13.33 6.74
N SER A 89 -14.10 -14.61 6.87
CA SER A 89 -15.25 -15.24 6.19
C SER A 89 -16.61 -14.70 6.64
N GLN A 90 -16.70 -14.06 7.80
CA GLN A 90 -17.94 -13.55 8.38
C GLN A 90 -18.12 -12.03 8.19
N VAL A 91 -17.13 -11.37 7.61
CA VAL A 91 -17.16 -9.91 7.39
C VAL A 91 -18.16 -9.57 6.29
N THR A 92 -19.10 -8.67 6.60
CA THR A 92 -20.12 -8.20 5.66
C THR A 92 -19.75 -6.87 5.02
N THR A 93 -20.45 -6.51 3.94
CA THR A 93 -20.30 -5.18 3.31
C THR A 93 -20.58 -4.04 4.28
N ASP A 94 -21.57 -4.20 5.16
CA ASP A 94 -21.95 -3.16 6.13
C ASP A 94 -20.95 -3.02 7.26
N ASP A 95 -20.32 -4.11 7.70
CA ASP A 95 -19.18 -4.07 8.63
C ASP A 95 -18.06 -3.22 8.05
N LEU A 96 -17.72 -3.44 6.78
CA LEU A 96 -16.65 -2.68 6.10
C LEU A 96 -17.00 -1.21 5.91
N ARG A 97 -18.25 -0.88 5.55
CA ARG A 97 -18.72 0.52 5.46
C ARG A 97 -18.59 1.22 6.80
N LYS A 98 -19.05 0.56 7.87
CA LYS A 98 -18.96 1.08 9.24
C LYS A 98 -17.50 1.28 9.65
N TYR A 99 -16.65 0.28 9.40
CA TYR A 99 -15.20 0.38 9.67
C TYR A 99 -14.56 1.57 8.98
N LEU A 100 -14.76 1.73 7.66
CA LEU A 100 -14.16 2.81 6.87
C LEU A 100 -14.64 4.20 7.35
N THR A 101 -15.93 4.33 7.68
CA THR A 101 -16.50 5.58 8.20
C THR A 101 -15.95 5.91 9.59
N THR A 102 -15.90 4.92 10.49
CA THR A 102 -15.34 5.08 11.84
C THR A 102 -13.85 5.43 11.78
N TYR A 103 -13.08 4.72 10.93
CA TYR A 103 -11.67 4.98 10.72
C TYR A 103 -11.43 6.43 10.23
N GLN A 104 -12.23 6.89 9.26
CA GLN A 104 -12.13 8.25 8.73
C GLN A 104 -12.39 9.29 9.82
N THR A 105 -13.45 9.12 10.59
CA THR A 105 -13.85 10.08 11.63
C THR A 105 -12.85 10.12 12.79
N GLN A 106 -12.50 8.96 13.34
CA GLN A 106 -11.61 8.88 14.52
C GLN A 106 -10.19 9.34 14.22
N ARG A 107 -9.67 9.01 13.04
CA ARG A 107 -8.29 9.35 12.64
C ARG A 107 -8.20 10.61 11.78
N ARG A 108 -9.31 11.30 11.53
CA ARG A 108 -9.39 12.46 10.63
C ARG A 108 -8.68 12.20 9.30
N SER A 109 -8.81 10.96 8.78
CA SER A 109 -8.07 10.51 7.62
C SER A 109 -8.62 11.11 6.33
N SER A 110 -7.72 11.41 5.39
CA SER A 110 -8.10 11.93 4.08
C SER A 110 -8.90 10.89 3.28
N LYS A 111 -9.75 11.35 2.35
CA LYS A 111 -10.46 10.47 1.41
C LYS A 111 -9.51 9.57 0.60
N VAL A 112 -8.30 10.07 0.28
CA VAL A 112 -7.25 9.28 -0.39
C VAL A 112 -6.81 8.10 0.47
N THR A 113 -6.61 8.32 1.78
CA THR A 113 -6.25 7.27 2.73
C THR A 113 -7.35 6.20 2.80
N ILE A 114 -8.60 6.61 2.86
CA ILE A 114 -9.75 5.69 2.89
C ILE A 114 -9.82 4.87 1.59
N ASP A 115 -9.62 5.48 0.41
CA ASP A 115 -9.59 4.72 -0.85
C ASP A 115 -8.42 3.75 -0.91
N ASN A 116 -7.25 4.09 -0.36
CA ASN A 116 -6.12 3.18 -0.28
C ASN A 116 -6.43 1.96 0.62
N ILE A 117 -7.03 2.19 1.79
CA ILE A 117 -7.49 1.10 2.67
C ILE A 117 -8.51 0.22 1.93
N ARG A 118 -9.53 0.83 1.31
CA ARG A 118 -10.52 0.11 0.51
C ARG A 118 -9.88 -0.77 -0.57
N ARG A 119 -8.86 -0.26 -1.28
CA ARG A 119 -8.15 -1.01 -2.33
C ARG A 119 -7.41 -2.22 -1.78
N ILE A 120 -6.78 -2.08 -0.61
CA ILE A 120 -6.10 -3.19 0.06
C ILE A 120 -7.12 -4.25 0.48
N LEU A 121 -8.22 -3.83 1.11
CA LEU A 121 -9.30 -4.75 1.50
C LEU A 121 -9.95 -5.41 0.28
N SER A 122 -10.10 -4.67 -0.83
CA SER A 122 -10.58 -5.25 -2.09
C SER A 122 -9.65 -6.33 -2.61
N SER A 123 -8.33 -6.10 -2.58
CA SER A 123 -7.34 -7.11 -2.99
C SER A 123 -7.39 -8.35 -2.09
N PHE A 124 -7.51 -8.17 -0.78
CA PHE A 124 -7.60 -9.28 0.18
C PHE A 124 -8.87 -10.11 0.00
N PHE A 125 -10.03 -9.47 -0.01
CA PHE A 125 -11.30 -10.19 -0.13
C PHE A 125 -11.56 -10.76 -1.52
N SER A 126 -10.99 -10.17 -2.59
CA SER A 126 -11.04 -10.81 -3.92
C SER A 126 -10.17 -12.06 -3.95
N TRP A 127 -8.99 -12.01 -3.35
CA TRP A 127 -8.14 -13.20 -3.22
C TRP A 127 -8.81 -14.30 -2.38
N LEU A 128 -9.52 -13.94 -1.30
CA LEU A 128 -10.29 -14.92 -0.53
C LEU A 128 -11.44 -15.55 -1.33
N GLU A 129 -12.07 -14.78 -2.24
CA GLU A 129 -13.09 -15.26 -3.18
C GLU A 129 -12.46 -16.20 -4.21
N ASP A 130 -11.30 -15.85 -4.77
CA ASP A 130 -10.55 -16.63 -5.77
C ASP A 130 -10.02 -17.96 -5.21
N GLU A 131 -9.69 -18.01 -3.92
CA GLU A 131 -9.19 -19.20 -3.21
C GLU A 131 -10.30 -19.97 -2.46
N ASP A 132 -11.56 -19.69 -2.75
CA ASP A 132 -12.75 -20.34 -2.18
C ASP A 132 -12.89 -20.25 -0.62
N PHE A 133 -12.17 -19.32 0.02
CA PHE A 133 -12.38 -19.04 1.46
C PHE A 133 -13.72 -18.38 1.74
N ILE A 134 -14.25 -17.64 0.76
CA ILE A 134 -15.55 -16.95 0.80
C ILE A 134 -16.26 -17.05 -0.56
N LEU A 135 -17.57 -17.15 -0.54
CA LEU A 135 -18.37 -17.23 -1.77
C LEU A 135 -18.37 -15.91 -2.58
N LYS A 136 -18.26 -14.78 -1.89
CA LYS A 136 -18.35 -13.46 -2.52
C LYS A 136 -17.68 -12.38 -1.70
N SER A 137 -16.84 -11.59 -2.34
CA SER A 137 -16.14 -10.47 -1.71
C SER A 137 -17.11 -9.39 -1.20
N PRO A 138 -17.08 -9.07 0.11
CA PRO A 138 -17.93 -8.03 0.71
C PRO A 138 -17.57 -6.62 0.24
N VAL A 139 -16.36 -6.41 -0.32
CA VAL A 139 -15.89 -5.10 -0.82
C VAL A 139 -16.49 -4.78 -2.18
N ARG A 140 -17.00 -5.75 -2.91
CA ARG A 140 -17.49 -5.59 -4.30
C ARG A 140 -18.51 -4.47 -4.48
N ARG A 141 -19.33 -4.21 -3.44
CA ARG A 141 -20.34 -3.13 -3.41
C ARG A 141 -19.83 -1.80 -2.85
N ILE A 142 -18.53 -1.71 -2.54
CA ILE A 142 -17.90 -0.48 -2.02
C ILE A 142 -17.09 0.15 -3.15
N HIS A 143 -17.67 1.16 -3.79
CA HIS A 143 -17.06 1.84 -4.93
C HIS A 143 -15.90 2.74 -4.50
N LYS A 144 -15.09 3.12 -5.48
CA LYS A 144 -13.98 4.06 -5.32
C LYS A 144 -14.46 5.37 -4.68
N VAL A 145 -13.71 5.83 -3.68
CA VAL A 145 -13.98 7.12 -3.04
C VAL A 145 -13.56 8.24 -3.99
N LYS A 146 -14.51 9.11 -4.33
CA LYS A 146 -14.23 10.29 -5.16
C LYS A 146 -13.36 11.27 -4.38
N THR A 147 -12.19 11.58 -4.92
CA THR A 147 -11.26 12.58 -4.39
C THR A 147 -11.09 13.69 -5.39
N ALA A 148 -11.07 14.94 -4.94
CA ALA A 148 -10.70 16.05 -5.79
C ALA A 148 -9.22 15.94 -6.18
N LYS A 149 -8.91 16.25 -7.42
CA LYS A 149 -7.51 16.47 -7.83
C LYS A 149 -7.11 17.85 -7.33
N VAL A 150 -6.23 17.90 -6.34
CA VAL A 150 -5.64 19.15 -5.88
C VAL A 150 -4.28 19.27 -6.57
N VAL A 151 -4.05 20.39 -7.24
CA VAL A 151 -2.72 20.75 -7.72
C VAL A 151 -1.91 21.08 -6.48
N LYS A 152 -0.81 20.38 -6.29
CA LYS A 152 0.13 20.69 -5.20
C LYS A 152 0.97 21.88 -5.61
N ASP A 153 1.15 22.80 -4.67
CA ASP A 153 2.09 23.88 -4.85
C ASP A 153 3.50 23.33 -5.04
N THR A 154 4.24 23.89 -5.96
CA THR A 154 5.66 23.60 -6.20
C THR A 154 6.48 24.78 -5.70
N TYR A 155 7.73 24.56 -5.38
CA TYR A 155 8.65 25.64 -5.07
C TYR A 155 8.82 26.53 -6.30
N THR A 156 8.80 27.86 -6.08
CA THR A 156 9.21 28.83 -7.11
C THR A 156 10.74 28.87 -7.20
N ASP A 157 11.26 29.45 -8.27
CA ASP A 157 12.70 29.60 -8.44
C ASP A 157 13.32 30.44 -7.32
N GLU A 158 12.61 31.51 -6.89
CA GLU A 158 13.04 32.35 -5.76
C GLU A 158 13.05 31.55 -4.44
N ALA A 159 12.06 30.71 -4.19
CA ALA A 159 12.02 29.86 -3.00
C ALA A 159 13.19 28.87 -3.00
N LEU A 160 13.56 28.35 -4.17
CA LEU A 160 14.72 27.46 -4.31
C LEU A 160 16.03 28.18 -4.04
N GLU A 161 16.21 29.44 -4.51
CA GLU A 161 17.39 30.25 -4.20
C GLU A 161 17.49 30.56 -2.70
N LEU A 162 16.38 30.93 -2.07
CA LEU A 162 16.34 31.14 -0.61
C LEU A 162 16.70 29.85 0.18
N MET A 163 16.29 28.69 -0.32
CA MET A 163 16.72 27.42 0.28
C MET A 163 18.24 27.20 0.16
N ARG A 164 18.83 27.51 -1.00
CA ARG A 164 20.28 27.46 -1.23
C ARG A 164 21.03 28.39 -0.28
N ASP A 165 20.60 29.64 -0.20
CA ASP A 165 21.21 30.66 0.66
C ASP A 165 21.11 30.31 2.15
N SER A 166 20.09 29.55 2.55
CA SER A 166 19.92 29.10 3.93
C SER A 166 20.81 27.90 4.30
N CYS A 167 21.46 27.25 3.32
CA CYS A 167 22.32 26.11 3.58
C CYS A 167 23.58 26.51 4.34
N THR A 168 23.85 25.87 5.47
CA THR A 168 25.05 26.09 6.28
C THR A 168 26.15 25.07 6.00
N THR A 169 25.87 24.04 5.20
CA THR A 169 26.83 22.98 4.85
C THR A 169 26.86 22.75 3.35
N THR A 170 28.02 22.42 2.82
CA THR A 170 28.20 22.01 1.41
C THR A 170 27.39 20.78 1.06
N ARG A 171 27.21 19.86 2.03
CA ARG A 171 26.35 18.67 1.86
C ARG A 171 24.90 19.05 1.55
N ASP A 172 24.30 19.94 2.35
CA ASP A 172 22.88 20.27 2.24
C ASP A 172 22.63 21.04 0.94
N LEU A 173 23.56 21.91 0.56
CA LEU A 173 23.54 22.61 -0.73
C LEU A 173 23.60 21.63 -1.92
N ALA A 174 24.51 20.67 -1.86
CA ALA A 174 24.64 19.62 -2.90
C ALA A 174 23.37 18.73 -3.00
N ILE A 175 22.72 18.42 -1.86
CA ILE A 175 21.45 17.68 -1.82
C ILE A 175 20.34 18.47 -2.52
N ILE A 176 20.17 19.76 -2.20
CA ILE A 176 19.12 20.59 -2.79
C ILE A 176 19.32 20.69 -4.30
N ASP A 177 20.52 20.96 -4.75
CA ASP A 177 20.81 21.10 -6.17
C ASP A 177 20.63 19.80 -6.94
N LEU A 178 21.10 18.67 -6.39
CA LEU A 178 20.94 17.38 -7.05
C LEU A 178 19.46 17.01 -7.18
N LEU A 179 18.66 17.22 -6.14
CA LEU A 179 17.23 16.95 -6.20
C LEU A 179 16.49 17.89 -7.17
N ALA A 180 16.82 19.19 -7.13
CA ALA A 180 16.18 20.20 -7.98
C ALA A 180 16.49 20.00 -9.47
N SER A 181 17.75 19.76 -9.81
CA SER A 181 18.16 19.63 -11.22
C SER A 181 17.80 18.27 -11.83
N SER A 182 17.92 17.18 -11.07
CA SER A 182 17.70 15.83 -11.62
C SER A 182 16.25 15.34 -11.51
N GLY A 183 15.46 15.91 -10.62
CA GLY A 183 14.09 15.45 -10.33
C GLY A 183 14.02 14.01 -9.77
N MET A 184 15.13 13.47 -9.27
CA MET A 184 15.13 12.18 -8.62
C MET A 184 14.40 12.21 -7.28
N ARG A 185 13.91 11.06 -6.84
CA ARG A 185 13.27 10.97 -5.51
C ARG A 185 14.35 10.91 -4.42
N VAL A 186 14.03 11.48 -3.25
CA VAL A 186 14.93 11.40 -2.08
C VAL A 186 15.33 9.95 -1.78
N GLY A 187 14.40 8.99 -1.96
CA GLY A 187 14.68 7.57 -1.79
C GLY A 187 15.70 6.99 -2.77
N GLU A 188 15.76 7.52 -3.96
CA GLU A 188 16.73 7.13 -4.99
C GLU A 188 18.09 7.77 -4.68
N MET A 189 18.10 9.04 -4.31
CA MET A 189 19.32 9.78 -3.98
C MET A 189 20.11 9.16 -2.83
N VAL A 190 19.45 8.77 -1.73
CA VAL A 190 20.17 8.21 -0.57
C VAL A 190 20.76 6.82 -0.84
N MET A 191 20.35 6.15 -1.89
CA MET A 191 20.93 4.86 -2.30
C MET A 191 22.18 5.00 -3.15
N LEU A 192 22.45 6.18 -3.73
CA LEU A 192 23.60 6.42 -4.57
C LEU A 192 24.92 6.32 -3.80
N ASN A 193 25.93 5.80 -4.48
CA ASN A 193 27.33 5.81 -4.07
C ASN A 193 28.09 6.92 -4.81
N ARG A 194 29.30 7.22 -4.37
CA ARG A 194 30.17 8.19 -5.05
C ARG A 194 30.49 7.76 -6.48
N GLU A 195 30.68 6.46 -6.70
CA GLU A 195 31.01 5.85 -8.01
C GLU A 195 29.84 5.85 -9.00
N ASP A 196 28.60 6.02 -8.54
CA ASP A 196 27.42 6.05 -9.42
C ASP A 196 27.28 7.38 -10.17
N ILE A 197 28.11 8.39 -9.85
CA ILE A 197 28.04 9.73 -10.44
C ILE A 197 29.06 9.87 -11.57
N ASP A 198 28.58 10.02 -12.79
CA ASP A 198 29.42 10.45 -13.90
C ASP A 198 29.47 11.98 -13.94
N PHE A 199 30.62 12.53 -13.48
CA PHE A 199 30.85 13.97 -13.49
C PHE A 199 31.16 14.53 -14.89
N ASN A 200 31.60 13.70 -15.85
CA ASN A 200 31.89 14.17 -17.21
C ASN A 200 30.58 14.42 -17.96
N GLU A 201 29.73 13.40 -18.02
CA GLU A 201 28.45 13.48 -18.69
C GLU A 201 27.36 14.12 -17.80
N ARG A 202 27.63 14.33 -16.52
CA ARG A 202 26.70 14.88 -15.50
C ARG A 202 25.41 14.08 -15.41
N GLU A 203 25.58 12.79 -15.22
CA GLU A 203 24.49 11.83 -15.13
C GLU A 203 24.72 10.78 -14.06
N CYS A 204 23.66 10.09 -13.68
CA CYS A 204 23.72 8.88 -12.88
C CYS A 204 22.49 8.00 -13.13
N VAL A 205 22.64 6.70 -12.86
CA VAL A 205 21.52 5.75 -12.93
C VAL A 205 20.86 5.64 -11.57
N VAL A 206 19.56 5.80 -11.51
CA VAL A 206 18.77 5.61 -10.30
C VAL A 206 17.78 4.46 -10.44
N ILE A 207 17.59 3.71 -9.35
CA ILE A 207 16.66 2.58 -9.29
C ILE A 207 15.34 3.05 -8.68
N GLY A 208 14.30 3.06 -9.50
CA GLY A 208 12.96 3.49 -9.11
C GLY A 208 12.07 2.36 -8.59
N LYS A 209 10.80 2.66 -8.44
CA LYS A 209 9.78 1.70 -8.01
C LYS A 209 9.70 0.50 -8.98
N GLY A 210 9.71 -0.71 -8.44
CA GLY A 210 9.64 -1.95 -9.22
C GLY A 210 10.99 -2.31 -9.85
N ASN A 211 12.10 -1.89 -9.23
CA ASN A 211 13.49 -2.14 -9.67
C ASN A 211 13.75 -1.66 -11.11
N LYS A 212 13.09 -0.58 -11.52
CA LYS A 212 13.29 0.02 -12.84
C LYS A 212 14.41 1.05 -12.77
N GLU A 213 15.43 0.82 -13.55
CA GLU A 213 16.53 1.77 -13.73
C GLU A 213 16.12 2.90 -14.67
N ARG A 214 16.60 4.09 -14.37
CA ARG A 214 16.52 5.23 -15.27
C ARG A 214 17.74 6.12 -15.13
N LEU A 215 18.17 6.65 -16.26
CA LEU A 215 19.20 7.67 -16.31
C LEU A 215 18.59 9.00 -15.88
N VAL A 216 19.31 9.76 -15.08
CA VAL A 216 18.97 11.13 -14.68
C VAL A 216 20.18 12.04 -14.88
N TYR A 217 19.91 13.28 -15.26
CA TYR A 217 20.93 14.29 -15.57
C TYR A 217 20.89 15.39 -14.52
N PHE A 218 22.03 16.03 -14.28
CA PHE A 218 22.14 17.18 -13.41
C PHE A 218 22.96 18.32 -14.06
N ASP A 219 22.72 19.54 -13.61
CA ASP A 219 23.32 20.72 -14.20
C ASP A 219 24.76 20.97 -13.75
N ALA A 220 25.42 21.97 -14.33
CA ALA A 220 26.82 22.33 -14.03
C ALA A 220 26.97 22.88 -12.59
N ARG A 221 25.97 23.54 -12.05
CA ARG A 221 25.95 24.04 -10.66
C ARG A 221 25.98 22.86 -9.69
N THR A 222 25.13 21.89 -9.90
CA THR A 222 25.07 20.64 -9.12
C THR A 222 26.41 19.90 -9.14
N LYS A 223 27.07 19.80 -10.32
CA LYS A 223 28.40 19.21 -10.44
C LYS A 223 29.39 19.89 -9.51
N ILE A 224 29.46 21.23 -9.54
CA ILE A 224 30.38 22.00 -8.69
C ILE A 224 30.11 21.77 -7.20
N HIS A 225 28.85 21.85 -6.78
CA HIS A 225 28.50 21.69 -5.37
C HIS A 225 28.71 20.26 -4.87
N LEU A 226 28.45 19.24 -5.70
CA LEU A 226 28.77 17.85 -5.39
C LEU A 226 30.28 17.65 -5.24
N GLN A 227 31.09 18.19 -6.15
CA GLN A 227 32.54 18.10 -6.06
C GLN A 227 33.08 18.79 -4.81
N ASN A 228 32.60 20.00 -4.47
CA ASN A 228 32.97 20.70 -3.27
C ASN A 228 32.65 19.87 -2.02
N TYR A 229 31.44 19.34 -1.92
CA TYR A 229 31.06 18.46 -0.83
C TYR A 229 31.95 17.23 -0.71
N LEU A 230 32.19 16.52 -1.82
CA LEU A 230 33.03 15.31 -1.82
C LEU A 230 34.48 15.60 -1.47
N ASN A 231 35.02 16.75 -1.87
CA ASN A 231 36.38 17.17 -1.53
C ASN A 231 36.55 17.52 -0.02
N GLU A 232 35.49 17.98 0.65
CA GLU A 232 35.51 18.23 2.08
C GLU A 232 35.39 16.95 2.93
N ARG A 233 34.95 15.84 2.32
CA ARG A 233 34.75 14.58 3.03
C ARG A 233 36.09 13.90 3.38
N THR A 234 36.22 13.51 4.65
CA THR A 234 37.38 12.81 5.18
C THR A 234 37.12 11.32 5.47
N ASP A 235 35.84 10.89 5.37
CA ASP A 235 35.45 9.50 5.62
C ASP A 235 35.63 8.60 4.40
N ALA A 236 35.69 7.28 4.62
CA ALA A 236 35.81 6.27 3.57
C ALA A 236 34.49 5.64 3.15
N ASN A 237 33.33 6.15 3.63
CA ASN A 237 32.02 5.58 3.29
C ASN A 237 31.74 5.72 1.78
N PRO A 238 31.37 4.64 1.06
CA PRO A 238 31.09 4.70 -0.37
C PRO A 238 29.82 5.51 -0.71
N ALA A 239 28.90 5.70 0.24
CA ALA A 239 27.66 6.43 0.00
C ALA A 239 27.91 7.84 -0.53
N LEU A 240 27.11 8.31 -1.50
CA LEU A 240 27.19 9.68 -2.00
C LEU A 240 26.96 10.69 -0.89
N PHE A 241 25.94 10.51 -0.07
CA PHE A 241 25.62 11.37 1.06
C PHE A 241 25.67 10.63 2.39
N VAL A 242 26.30 11.25 3.37
CA VAL A 242 26.46 10.72 4.74
C VAL A 242 25.97 11.69 5.79
N SER A 243 25.75 11.18 7.01
CA SER A 243 25.44 12.01 8.17
C SER A 243 26.59 12.98 8.51
N LEU A 244 26.26 14.18 9.01
CA LEU A 244 27.30 15.16 9.45
C LEU A 244 28.04 14.73 10.72
N LYS A 245 27.44 13.87 11.52
CA LYS A 245 28.02 13.38 12.77
C LYS A 245 28.69 12.02 12.53
N ALA A 246 29.86 11.81 13.17
CA ALA A 246 30.47 10.50 13.21
C ALA A 246 29.48 9.46 13.77
N PRO A 247 29.48 8.23 13.21
CA PRO A 247 30.47 7.63 12.33
C PRO A 247 30.29 7.91 10.81
N HIS A 248 29.60 8.95 10.39
CA HIS A 248 29.35 9.33 8.99
C HIS A 248 28.68 8.20 8.18
N ASP A 249 27.62 7.64 8.76
CA ASP A 249 26.81 6.61 8.09
C ASP A 249 26.07 7.18 6.89
N ARG A 250 25.72 6.28 5.94
CA ARG A 250 24.85 6.62 4.80
C ARG A 250 23.63 7.42 5.27
N LEU A 251 23.34 8.50 4.58
CA LEU A 251 22.16 9.31 4.88
C LEU A 251 20.89 8.46 4.71
N MET A 252 20.08 8.37 5.76
CA MET A 252 18.81 7.62 5.77
C MET A 252 17.63 8.55 5.54
N ILE A 253 16.63 8.06 4.84
CA ILE A 253 15.35 8.79 4.74
C ILE A 253 14.65 8.72 6.08
N CYS A 254 14.46 9.86 6.72
CA CYS A 254 13.49 9.97 7.79
C CYS A 254 12.10 10.20 7.19
N LEU A 255 11.22 9.20 7.23
CA LEU A 255 9.86 9.29 6.72
C LEU A 255 9.01 10.38 7.39
N LEU A 256 9.43 10.87 8.56
CA LEU A 256 8.79 11.99 9.26
C LEU A 256 8.96 13.32 8.53
N TYR A 257 10.04 13.48 7.73
CA TYR A 257 10.31 14.72 6.99
C TYR A 257 9.86 14.68 5.53
N THR A 258 9.56 13.49 4.97
CA THR A 258 9.22 13.34 3.54
C THR A 258 7.72 13.32 3.26
N SER A 259 6.89 13.18 4.30
CA SER A 259 5.44 13.28 4.20
C SER A 259 4.91 13.80 5.53
N PRO A 260 4.37 15.01 5.62
CA PRO A 260 3.71 15.45 6.83
C PRO A 260 2.63 14.45 7.17
N SER A 261 2.81 13.75 8.30
CA SER A 261 1.77 12.90 8.87
C SER A 261 0.62 13.82 9.30
N PRO A 262 -0.64 13.40 9.19
CA PRO A 262 -1.75 14.15 9.79
C PRO A 262 -1.57 14.44 11.29
N ARG A 263 -0.61 13.78 11.96
CA ARG A 263 -0.23 14.08 13.35
C ARG A 263 0.69 15.30 13.49
N ASP A 264 1.42 15.66 12.43
CA ASP A 264 2.36 16.79 12.48
C ASP A 264 1.66 18.14 12.25
N ILE A 265 0.40 18.12 11.81
CA ILE A 265 -0.43 19.31 11.57
C ILE A 265 -1.30 19.68 12.80
N SER A 266 -1.35 18.84 13.84
CA SER A 266 -2.20 19.05 15.01
C SER A 266 -1.47 19.69 16.21
N GLY A 267 -0.32 20.29 15.99
CA GLY A 267 0.51 20.97 17.01
C GLY A 267 0.71 22.45 16.72
N SER A 268 -0.37 23.20 16.47
CA SER A 268 -0.36 24.67 16.48
C SER A 268 -1.64 25.17 17.10
#